data_521abff54d80865836ec105643c726b7
#
_entry.id   521abff54d80865836ec105643c726b7
#
_cell.length_a   1.000
_cell.length_b   1.000
_cell.length_c   1.000
_cell.angle_alpha   90.00
_cell.angle_beta   90.00
_cell.angle_gamma   90.00
#
_symmetry.space_group_name_H-M   'P 1'
#
loop_
_entity.id
_entity.type
_entity.pdbx_description
1 polymer ?
#
loop_
_entity_poly.entity_id
_entity_poly.type
_entity_poly.pdbx_seq_one_letter_code
_entity_poly.pdbx_strand_id
1 'polypeptide(L)'
;MEQQHRLCYISRNYYNLTAAGNKAKADNEDTLAEMGAVNLGLQRSVRNSKILAFFIDLAGIIRACLLLKRGDTLFLQYPVKKYFTFLCRIAKMKGAKTISLIHDIGSIRTHRLTPTQEVKRLSHSDYILASNTKMTEWLKAHGMKKPMGALGLFDYRSANFNQHDRTFNPQKIKVAYAGALHIKKNPFLIQLTEVLKSWDLYIFGNKNGLQGWKENPRVHHQGFMASDNFIHSVDADFGLVWDGDSLETCSGVFGEYLKWNSPHKV
;
A
#
# COMPACT_ATOMS: atom_id res chain seq x y z
N MET A 1 30.27 2.33 -26.87
CA MET A 1 29.84 1.63 -25.64
C MET A 1 28.39 2.04 -25.38
N GLU A 2 27.47 1.13 -25.56
CA GLU A 2 26.06 1.35 -25.15
C GLU A 2 26.02 1.68 -23.67
N GLN A 3 25.47 2.82 -23.33
CA GLN A 3 25.33 3.26 -21.96
C GLN A 3 24.25 2.37 -21.30
N GLN A 4 24.67 1.40 -20.50
CA GLN A 4 23.78 0.47 -19.82
C GLN A 4 22.84 1.28 -18.89
N HIS A 5 21.57 1.38 -19.28
CA HIS A 5 20.53 2.06 -18.52
C HIS A 5 20.23 1.26 -17.26
N ARG A 6 20.59 1.79 -16.09
CA ARG A 6 20.31 1.13 -14.83
C ARG A 6 18.91 1.50 -14.32
N LEU A 7 18.16 0.52 -13.88
CA LEU A 7 17.01 0.74 -13.00
C LEU A 7 17.53 0.94 -11.58
N CYS A 8 17.11 1.99 -10.92
CA CYS A 8 17.58 2.35 -9.59
C CYS A 8 16.41 2.63 -8.65
N TYR A 9 16.60 2.39 -7.36
CA TYR A 9 15.62 2.75 -6.33
C TYR A 9 16.33 3.28 -5.08
N ILE A 10 15.56 3.77 -4.10
CA ILE A 10 16.06 4.28 -2.84
C ILE A 10 15.37 3.56 -1.71
N SER A 11 16.10 2.69 -1.05
CA SER A 11 15.63 2.01 0.17
C SER A 11 15.53 2.98 1.33
N ARG A 12 14.64 2.70 2.27
CA ARG A 12 14.27 3.63 3.34
C ARG A 12 14.31 2.95 4.71
N ASN A 13 14.20 3.79 5.75
CA ASN A 13 13.87 3.28 7.07
C ASN A 13 12.35 3.04 7.18
N TYR A 14 11.98 1.89 7.68
CA TYR A 14 10.61 1.51 8.01
C TYR A 14 10.40 1.53 9.52
N TYR A 15 9.24 1.99 9.98
CA TYR A 15 8.91 1.96 11.41
C TYR A 15 8.68 0.52 11.89
N ASN A 16 7.98 -0.26 11.08
CA ASN A 16 7.84 -1.71 11.16
C ASN A 16 7.48 -2.25 9.77
N LEU A 17 7.61 -3.55 9.55
CA LEU A 17 7.25 -4.23 8.30
C LEU A 17 5.89 -4.95 8.38
N THR A 18 5.24 -4.95 9.55
CA THR A 18 3.93 -5.61 9.74
C THR A 18 2.76 -4.71 9.35
N ALA A 19 2.98 -3.39 9.23
CA ALA A 19 1.96 -2.47 8.73
C ALA A 19 1.82 -2.60 7.21
N ALA A 20 0.61 -2.77 6.72
CA ALA A 20 0.27 -3.00 5.32
C ALA A 20 1.03 -2.11 4.31
N GLY A 21 1.01 -0.79 4.54
CA GLY A 21 1.69 0.14 3.63
C GLY A 21 3.22 0.09 3.68
N ASN A 22 3.82 -0.40 4.75
CA ASN A 22 5.27 -0.58 4.85
C ASN A 22 5.68 -1.90 4.19
N LYS A 23 4.91 -2.97 4.40
CA LYS A 23 5.14 -4.26 3.74
C LYS A 23 5.08 -4.10 2.23
N ALA A 24 4.02 -3.50 1.69
CA ALA A 24 3.90 -3.28 0.23
C ALA A 24 5.13 -2.56 -0.36
N LYS A 25 5.67 -1.58 0.35
CA LYS A 25 6.86 -0.85 -0.11
C LYS A 25 8.13 -1.68 -0.02
N ALA A 26 8.28 -2.45 1.05
CA ALA A 26 9.42 -3.35 1.22
C ALA A 26 9.41 -4.47 0.17
N ASP A 27 8.24 -5.05 -0.10
CA ASP A 27 8.06 -6.08 -1.12
C ASP A 27 8.40 -5.55 -2.52
N ASN A 28 8.04 -4.29 -2.83
CA ASN A 28 8.45 -3.65 -4.08
C ASN A 28 9.97 -3.43 -4.15
N GLU A 29 10.63 -3.07 -3.04
CA GLU A 29 12.10 -2.98 -3.00
C GLU A 29 12.75 -4.35 -3.28
N ASP A 30 12.20 -5.42 -2.73
CA ASP A 30 12.67 -6.79 -2.94
C ASP A 30 12.47 -7.22 -4.39
N THR A 31 11.30 -6.92 -4.98
CA THR A 31 11.02 -7.17 -6.39
C THR A 31 11.99 -6.40 -7.31
N LEU A 32 12.24 -5.12 -7.01
CA LEU A 32 13.19 -4.32 -7.77
C LEU A 32 14.61 -4.88 -7.68
N ALA A 33 15.03 -5.35 -6.49
CA ALA A 33 16.34 -5.98 -6.30
C ALA A 33 16.47 -7.27 -7.13
N GLU A 34 15.44 -8.12 -7.14
CA GLU A 34 15.39 -9.33 -7.97
C GLU A 34 15.42 -9.03 -9.47
N MET A 35 14.84 -7.91 -9.89
CA MET A 35 14.94 -7.41 -11.26
C MET A 35 16.34 -6.85 -11.61
N GLY A 36 17.28 -6.87 -10.68
CA GLY A 36 18.63 -6.32 -10.88
C GLY A 36 18.71 -4.80 -10.71
N ALA A 37 17.70 -4.15 -10.12
CA ALA A 37 17.74 -2.72 -9.86
C ALA A 37 18.74 -2.38 -8.74
N VAL A 38 19.41 -1.23 -8.88
CA VAL A 38 20.46 -0.77 -7.98
C VAL A 38 19.88 0.09 -6.88
N ASN A 39 20.10 -0.28 -5.60
CA ASN A 39 19.76 0.57 -4.49
C ASN A 39 20.77 1.73 -4.35
N LEU A 40 20.33 2.95 -4.63
CA LEU A 40 21.13 4.16 -4.47
C LEU A 40 21.08 4.72 -3.04
N GLY A 41 20.09 4.33 -2.24
CA GLY A 41 19.96 4.74 -0.84
C GLY A 41 20.88 3.96 0.10
N LEU A 42 20.66 4.13 1.41
CA LEU A 42 21.24 3.24 2.41
C LEU A 42 20.53 1.88 2.37
N GLN A 43 21.10 0.90 3.06
CA GLN A 43 20.44 -0.38 3.23
C GLN A 43 19.12 -0.21 4.00
N ARG A 44 18.10 -0.98 3.64
CA ARG A 44 16.80 -1.00 4.34
C ARG A 44 17.02 -1.24 5.84
N SER A 45 16.35 -0.46 6.66
CA SER A 45 16.41 -0.59 8.11
C SER A 45 15.02 -0.50 8.74
N VAL A 46 14.89 -1.04 9.96
CA VAL A 46 13.67 -0.95 10.77
C VAL A 46 14.03 -0.29 12.09
N ARG A 47 13.65 0.98 12.25
CA ARG A 47 13.94 1.78 13.44
C ARG A 47 12.70 2.56 13.88
N ASN A 48 12.39 2.47 15.17
CA ASN A 48 11.21 3.13 15.76
C ASN A 48 11.45 4.60 16.13
N SER A 49 12.71 5.03 16.26
CA SER A 49 13.03 6.43 16.54
C SER A 49 12.79 7.30 15.31
N LYS A 50 11.86 8.27 15.42
CA LYS A 50 11.54 9.21 14.32
C LYS A 50 12.73 10.10 13.95
N ILE A 51 13.56 10.46 14.92
CA ILE A 51 14.74 11.31 14.70
C ILE A 51 15.80 10.52 13.95
N LEU A 52 16.14 9.31 14.42
CA LEU A 52 17.11 8.46 13.75
C LEU A 52 16.65 8.08 12.34
N ALA A 53 15.38 7.72 12.16
CA ALA A 53 14.78 7.43 10.85
C ALA A 53 14.89 8.62 9.88
N PHE A 54 14.70 9.86 10.39
CA PHE A 54 14.87 11.06 9.57
C PHE A 54 16.31 11.21 9.06
N PHE A 55 17.31 11.03 9.92
CA PHE A 55 18.71 11.15 9.50
C PHE A 55 19.15 10.01 8.57
N ILE A 56 18.67 8.77 8.80
CA ILE A 56 18.91 7.63 7.91
C ILE A 56 18.33 7.92 6.53
N ASP A 57 17.07 8.34 6.46
CA ASP A 57 16.41 8.67 5.20
C ASP A 57 17.12 9.83 4.49
N LEU A 58 17.50 10.88 5.22
CA LEU A 58 18.23 12.02 4.65
C LEU A 58 19.59 11.59 4.07
N ALA A 59 20.38 10.82 4.83
CA ALA A 59 21.65 10.29 4.36
C ALA A 59 21.48 9.41 3.12
N GLY A 60 20.44 8.57 3.09
CA GLY A 60 20.09 7.77 1.92
C GLY A 60 19.74 8.62 0.69
N ILE A 61 19.00 9.70 0.88
CA ILE A 61 18.67 10.66 -0.20
C ILE A 61 19.91 11.36 -0.73
N ILE A 62 20.79 11.84 0.16
CA ILE A 62 22.06 12.49 -0.24
C ILE A 62 22.90 11.51 -1.04
N ARG A 63 23.10 10.30 -0.53
CA ARG A 63 23.83 9.24 -1.24
C ARG A 63 23.23 8.96 -2.62
N ALA A 64 21.93 8.83 -2.72
CA ALA A 64 21.25 8.61 -4.00
C ALA A 64 21.48 9.78 -4.97
N CYS A 65 21.42 11.03 -4.49
CA CYS A 65 21.73 12.20 -5.30
C CYS A 65 23.17 12.17 -5.83
N LEU A 66 24.11 11.68 -5.05
CA LEU A 66 25.52 11.57 -5.52
C LEU A 66 25.71 10.46 -6.54
N LEU A 67 25.11 9.29 -6.33
CA LEU A 67 25.31 8.08 -7.11
C LEU A 67 24.47 8.01 -8.42
N LEU A 68 23.39 8.80 -8.50
CA LEU A 68 22.51 8.85 -9.67
C LEU A 68 23.28 9.43 -10.87
N LYS A 69 23.24 8.73 -12.00
CA LYS A 69 23.96 9.07 -13.22
C LYS A 69 23.02 9.41 -14.37
N ARG A 70 23.56 10.04 -15.39
CA ARG A 70 22.85 10.25 -16.66
C ARG A 70 22.45 8.91 -17.27
N GLY A 71 21.22 8.82 -17.77
CA GLY A 71 20.66 7.60 -18.37
C GLY A 71 20.06 6.62 -17.38
N ASP A 72 20.26 6.80 -16.05
CA ASP A 72 19.58 6.00 -15.04
C ASP A 72 18.05 6.22 -15.06
N THR A 73 17.31 5.21 -14.64
CA THR A 73 15.88 5.32 -14.36
C THR A 73 15.66 5.15 -12.85
N LEU A 74 15.24 6.21 -12.17
CA LEU A 74 14.97 6.20 -10.73
C LEU A 74 13.51 5.83 -10.48
N PHE A 75 13.28 4.70 -9.81
CA PHE A 75 11.98 4.25 -9.37
C PHE A 75 11.66 4.83 -8.00
N LEU A 76 10.53 5.51 -7.88
CA LEU A 76 10.04 6.16 -6.68
C LEU A 76 8.70 5.56 -6.25
N GLN A 77 8.54 5.26 -4.98
CA GLN A 77 7.30 4.77 -4.40
C GLN A 77 6.53 5.94 -3.75
N TYR A 78 5.52 6.46 -4.44
CA TYR A 78 4.72 7.60 -3.95
C TYR A 78 3.67 7.13 -2.91
N PRO A 79 3.45 7.87 -1.82
CA PRO A 79 4.05 9.16 -1.48
C PRO A 79 5.45 9.05 -0.84
N VAL A 80 6.41 9.81 -1.37
CA VAL A 80 7.76 10.01 -0.80
C VAL A 80 7.79 11.27 0.08
N LYS A 81 6.70 11.61 0.70
CA LYS A 81 6.57 12.78 1.59
C LYS A 81 7.33 14.02 1.06
N LYS A 82 8.39 14.45 1.79
CA LYS A 82 9.09 15.71 1.54
C LYS A 82 10.02 15.69 0.32
N TYR A 83 10.57 14.55 -0.06
CA TYR A 83 11.68 14.49 -1.03
C TYR A 83 11.25 14.22 -2.47
N PHE A 84 9.97 13.93 -2.74
CA PHE A 84 9.49 13.52 -4.05
C PHE A 84 9.88 14.50 -5.17
N THR A 85 9.41 15.74 -5.07
CA THR A 85 9.69 16.78 -6.08
C THR A 85 11.17 17.09 -6.20
N PHE A 86 11.89 17.08 -5.08
CA PHE A 86 13.34 17.28 -5.05
C PHE A 86 14.06 16.18 -5.85
N LEU A 87 13.76 14.92 -5.59
CA LEU A 87 14.36 13.78 -6.30
C LEU A 87 14.06 13.81 -7.82
N CYS A 88 12.81 14.11 -8.19
CA CYS A 88 12.46 14.26 -9.61
C CYS A 88 13.25 15.39 -10.29
N ARG A 89 13.46 16.52 -9.61
CA ARG A 89 14.26 17.63 -10.13
C ARG A 89 15.74 17.27 -10.27
N ILE A 90 16.33 16.63 -9.26
CA ILE A 90 17.73 16.16 -9.32
C ILE A 90 17.90 15.13 -10.43
N ALA A 91 16.99 14.18 -10.58
CA ALA A 91 17.03 13.21 -11.67
C ALA A 91 17.05 13.91 -13.04
N LYS A 92 16.12 14.85 -13.26
CA LYS A 92 16.06 15.64 -14.48
C LYS A 92 17.36 16.43 -14.74
N MET A 93 17.91 17.11 -13.74
CA MET A 93 19.15 17.86 -13.85
C MET A 93 20.33 16.96 -14.24
N LYS A 94 20.36 15.73 -13.76
CA LYS A 94 21.40 14.74 -14.08
C LYS A 94 21.15 13.98 -15.38
N GLY A 95 20.06 14.24 -16.10
CA GLY A 95 19.68 13.50 -17.30
C GLY A 95 19.22 12.08 -17.05
N ALA A 96 18.73 11.79 -15.84
CA ALA A 96 18.06 10.55 -15.46
C ALA A 96 16.54 10.68 -15.64
N LYS A 97 15.84 9.55 -15.76
CA LYS A 97 14.39 9.48 -15.83
C LYS A 97 13.81 9.05 -14.49
N THR A 98 12.54 9.32 -14.28
CA THR A 98 11.82 8.91 -13.05
C THR A 98 10.55 8.15 -13.38
N ILE A 99 10.34 7.03 -12.69
CA ILE A 99 9.08 6.28 -12.66
C ILE A 99 8.53 6.37 -11.25
N SER A 100 7.26 6.70 -11.09
CA SER A 100 6.62 6.82 -9.79
C SER A 100 5.46 5.85 -9.65
N LEU A 101 5.63 4.85 -8.79
CA LEU A 101 4.54 3.95 -8.38
C LEU A 101 3.68 4.63 -7.33
N ILE A 102 2.39 4.76 -7.61
CA ILE A 102 1.43 5.34 -6.67
C ILE A 102 0.80 4.22 -5.83
N HIS A 103 1.07 4.23 -4.53
CA HIS A 103 0.37 3.39 -3.56
C HIS A 103 -0.97 4.01 -3.15
N ASP A 104 -0.98 5.32 -2.93
CA ASP A 104 -2.13 6.05 -2.41
C ASP A 104 -2.27 7.41 -3.11
N ILE A 105 -3.51 7.79 -3.41
CA ILE A 105 -3.87 9.16 -3.78
C ILE A 105 -4.14 9.94 -2.49
N GLY A 106 -3.17 10.76 -2.08
CA GLY A 106 -3.18 11.45 -0.80
C GLY A 106 -4.30 12.49 -0.67
N SER A 107 -4.74 13.10 -1.76
CA SER A 107 -5.87 14.05 -1.79
C SER A 107 -7.19 13.37 -1.43
N ILE A 108 -7.38 12.10 -1.79
CA ILE A 108 -8.57 11.32 -1.41
C ILE A 108 -8.41 10.76 0.01
N ARG A 109 -7.25 10.15 0.29
CA ARG A 109 -7.05 9.42 1.54
C ARG A 109 -6.88 10.29 2.77
N THR A 110 -6.20 11.43 2.64
CA THR A 110 -5.79 12.26 3.78
C THR A 110 -6.27 13.70 3.70
N HIS A 111 -6.81 14.12 2.57
CA HIS A 111 -7.26 15.49 2.27
C HIS A 111 -6.21 16.60 2.56
N ARG A 112 -4.91 16.22 2.64
CA ARG A 112 -3.81 17.18 2.89
C ARG A 112 -3.39 17.96 1.66
N LEU A 113 -3.77 17.48 0.50
CA LEU A 113 -3.56 18.13 -0.80
C LEU A 113 -4.89 18.20 -1.52
N THR A 114 -5.05 19.20 -2.36
CA THR A 114 -6.12 19.18 -3.36
C THR A 114 -5.74 18.23 -4.51
N PRO A 115 -6.70 17.70 -5.29
CA PRO A 115 -6.40 16.92 -6.48
C PRO A 115 -5.43 17.61 -7.43
N THR A 116 -5.63 18.91 -7.68
CA THR A 116 -4.75 19.72 -8.54
C THR A 116 -3.31 19.81 -7.99
N GLN A 117 -3.16 19.99 -6.67
CA GLN A 117 -1.82 20.02 -6.04
C GLN A 117 -1.12 18.69 -6.14
N GLU A 118 -1.86 17.57 -5.99
CA GLU A 118 -1.30 16.24 -6.10
C GLU A 118 -0.87 15.90 -7.52
N VAL A 119 -1.73 16.18 -8.51
CA VAL A 119 -1.40 16.02 -9.94
C VAL A 119 -0.19 16.89 -10.31
N LYS A 120 -0.14 18.14 -9.88
CA LYS A 120 1.02 19.02 -10.08
C LYS A 120 2.30 18.42 -9.49
N ARG A 121 2.22 17.84 -8.30
CA ARG A 121 3.36 17.16 -7.65
C ARG A 121 3.81 15.95 -8.45
N LEU A 122 2.89 15.04 -8.80
CA LEU A 122 3.16 13.83 -9.58
C LEU A 122 3.70 14.13 -10.98
N SER A 123 3.30 15.26 -11.59
CA SER A 123 3.78 15.70 -12.91
C SER A 123 5.27 16.02 -12.97
N HIS A 124 5.99 16.06 -11.84
CA HIS A 124 7.44 16.12 -11.83
C HIS A 124 8.10 14.79 -12.23
N SER A 125 7.40 13.67 -12.12
CA SER A 125 7.86 12.38 -12.62
C SER A 125 7.71 12.28 -14.14
N ASP A 126 8.58 11.49 -14.79
CA ASP A 126 8.51 11.27 -16.23
C ASP A 126 7.44 10.24 -16.61
N TYR A 127 7.25 9.22 -15.78
CA TYR A 127 6.25 8.19 -15.96
C TYR A 127 5.53 7.90 -14.64
N ILE A 128 4.23 7.65 -14.70
CA ILE A 128 3.40 7.29 -13.56
C ILE A 128 2.94 5.85 -13.69
N LEU A 129 3.17 5.07 -12.65
CA LEU A 129 2.66 3.72 -12.52
C LEU A 129 1.59 3.71 -11.43
N ALA A 130 0.34 3.59 -11.84
CA ALA A 130 -0.81 3.52 -10.94
C ALA A 130 -1.06 2.09 -10.46
N SER A 131 -1.72 1.91 -9.32
CA SER A 131 -2.10 0.58 -8.84
C SER A 131 -3.12 -0.09 -9.76
N ASN A 132 -4.05 0.68 -10.34
CA ASN A 132 -5.09 0.17 -11.24
C ASN A 132 -5.52 1.20 -12.29
N THR A 133 -6.36 0.76 -13.23
CA THR A 133 -6.89 1.61 -14.32
C THR A 133 -7.77 2.74 -13.81
N LYS A 134 -8.57 2.52 -12.76
CA LYS A 134 -9.42 3.57 -12.15
C LYS A 134 -8.60 4.72 -11.60
N MET A 135 -7.44 4.43 -11.00
CA MET A 135 -6.51 5.46 -10.56
C MET A 135 -5.95 6.26 -11.75
N THR A 136 -5.65 5.62 -12.89
CA THR A 136 -5.22 6.35 -14.09
C THR A 136 -6.33 7.23 -14.66
N GLU A 137 -7.58 6.77 -14.66
CA GLU A 137 -8.74 7.56 -15.08
C GLU A 137 -8.90 8.79 -14.18
N TRP A 138 -8.81 8.62 -12.87
CA TRP A 138 -8.88 9.71 -11.90
C TRP A 138 -7.79 10.75 -12.16
N LEU A 139 -6.55 10.32 -12.34
CA LEU A 139 -5.42 11.22 -12.62
C LEU A 139 -5.64 12.01 -13.91
N LYS A 140 -6.12 11.37 -14.98
CA LYS A 140 -6.45 12.03 -16.26
C LYS A 140 -7.55 13.06 -16.09
N ALA A 141 -8.63 12.71 -15.38
CA ALA A 141 -9.75 13.61 -15.12
C ALA A 141 -9.32 14.87 -14.35
N HIS A 142 -8.26 14.79 -13.54
CA HIS A 142 -7.70 15.91 -12.80
C HIS A 142 -6.50 16.59 -13.51
N GLY A 143 -6.30 16.32 -14.79
CA GLY A 143 -5.35 17.03 -15.64
C GLY A 143 -3.94 16.46 -15.73
N MET A 144 -3.73 15.18 -15.36
CA MET A 144 -2.44 14.51 -15.58
C MET A 144 -2.18 14.30 -17.07
N LYS A 145 -1.03 14.82 -17.54
CA LYS A 145 -0.60 14.71 -18.95
C LYS A 145 0.61 13.79 -19.16
N LYS A 146 1.19 13.27 -18.07
CA LYS A 146 2.33 12.37 -18.16
C LYS A 146 1.93 10.99 -18.65
N PRO A 147 2.83 10.25 -19.33
CA PRO A 147 2.59 8.85 -19.65
C PRO A 147 2.31 8.04 -18.40
N MET A 148 1.33 7.16 -18.47
CA MET A 148 0.87 6.36 -17.33
C MET A 148 0.59 4.92 -17.74
N GLY A 149 0.85 4.01 -16.82
CA GLY A 149 0.41 2.62 -16.86
C GLY A 149 -0.26 2.21 -15.55
N ALA A 150 -0.92 1.07 -15.55
CA ALA A 150 -1.52 0.46 -14.37
C ALA A 150 -0.95 -0.93 -14.15
N LEU A 151 -0.68 -1.29 -12.88
CA LEU A 151 -0.22 -2.63 -12.50
C LEU A 151 -1.35 -3.67 -12.58
N GLY A 152 -2.58 -3.27 -12.28
CA GLY A 152 -3.71 -4.17 -12.05
C GLY A 152 -3.77 -4.63 -10.61
N LEU A 153 -3.98 -5.92 -10.40
CA LEU A 153 -3.88 -6.51 -9.07
C LEU A 153 -2.40 -6.77 -8.75
N PHE A 154 -1.98 -6.38 -7.57
CA PHE A 154 -0.71 -6.81 -7.01
C PHE A 154 -0.87 -7.04 -5.51
N ASP A 155 -0.21 -8.06 -5.03
CA ASP A 155 -0.35 -8.55 -3.68
C ASP A 155 0.95 -8.45 -2.88
N TYR A 156 0.90 -8.79 -1.60
CA TYR A 156 2.09 -8.95 -0.80
C TYR A 156 2.89 -10.17 -1.27
N ARG A 157 4.20 -10.03 -1.25
CA ARG A 157 5.08 -11.17 -1.42
C ARG A 157 4.99 -12.07 -0.20
N SER A 158 4.83 -13.36 -0.43
CA SER A 158 4.88 -14.38 0.62
C SER A 158 5.66 -15.58 0.12
N ALA A 159 6.50 -16.14 0.98
CA ALA A 159 7.09 -17.46 0.78
C ALA A 159 6.15 -18.60 1.24
N ASN A 160 5.08 -18.23 1.94
CA ASN A 160 4.11 -19.15 2.51
C ASN A 160 2.85 -19.18 1.66
N PHE A 161 2.26 -20.36 1.52
CA PHE A 161 0.93 -20.54 0.95
C PHE A 161 0.02 -21.14 2.01
N ASN A 162 -1.27 -20.99 1.79
CA ASN A 162 -2.27 -21.63 2.61
C ASN A 162 -2.17 -23.16 2.41
N GLN A 163 -1.94 -23.87 3.50
CA GLN A 163 -1.77 -25.34 3.49
C GLN A 163 -3.04 -26.07 3.95
N HIS A 164 -4.12 -25.34 4.23
CA HIS A 164 -5.37 -25.97 4.62
C HIS A 164 -6.00 -26.67 3.40
N ASP A 165 -6.08 -27.97 3.46
CA ASP A 165 -6.84 -28.77 2.52
C ASP A 165 -8.33 -28.58 2.85
N ARG A 166 -9.07 -27.89 1.96
CA ARG A 166 -10.42 -27.44 2.27
C ARG A 166 -11.43 -28.05 1.35
N THR A 167 -12.37 -28.75 1.96
CA THR A 167 -13.63 -29.05 1.30
C THR A 167 -14.61 -27.94 1.64
N PHE A 168 -15.03 -27.17 0.63
CA PHE A 168 -16.02 -26.11 0.81
C PHE A 168 -17.34 -26.67 1.34
N ASN A 169 -17.79 -26.12 2.47
CA ASN A 169 -19.07 -26.50 3.07
C ASN A 169 -20.02 -25.30 3.06
N PRO A 170 -21.04 -25.26 2.17
CA PRO A 170 -21.96 -24.15 2.06
C PRO A 170 -22.84 -23.93 3.31
N GLN A 171 -22.87 -24.90 4.24
CA GLN A 171 -23.61 -24.79 5.50
C GLN A 171 -22.74 -24.18 6.64
N LYS A 172 -21.42 -24.04 6.41
CA LYS A 172 -20.48 -23.52 7.43
C LYS A 172 -19.44 -22.61 6.76
N ILE A 173 -19.91 -21.57 6.11
CA ILE A 173 -19.04 -20.62 5.40
C ILE A 173 -18.26 -19.79 6.43
N LYS A 174 -16.94 -19.72 6.24
CA LYS A 174 -16.01 -18.93 7.03
C LYS A 174 -15.47 -17.77 6.20
N VAL A 175 -15.61 -16.55 6.71
CA VAL A 175 -15.10 -15.33 6.04
C VAL A 175 -14.06 -14.67 6.93
N ALA A 176 -12.89 -14.37 6.39
CA ALA A 176 -11.83 -13.66 7.12
C ALA A 176 -11.83 -12.17 6.78
N TYR A 177 -11.75 -11.32 7.78
CA TYR A 177 -11.46 -9.91 7.64
C TYR A 177 -10.16 -9.56 8.37
N ALA A 178 -9.15 -9.10 7.64
CA ALA A 178 -7.88 -8.65 8.21
C ALA A 178 -7.72 -7.13 8.03
N GLY A 179 -7.52 -6.39 9.12
CA GLY A 179 -7.34 -4.95 9.01
C GLY A 179 -7.46 -4.18 10.31
N ALA A 180 -7.66 -2.89 10.17
CA ALA A 180 -7.88 -2.01 11.32
C ALA A 180 -9.29 -2.21 11.86
N LEU A 181 -9.41 -2.75 13.08
CA LEU A 181 -10.70 -2.97 13.76
C LEU A 181 -11.20 -1.71 14.47
N HIS A 182 -10.90 -0.53 13.96
CA HIS A 182 -11.26 0.72 14.60
C HIS A 182 -12.64 1.18 14.14
N ILE A 183 -13.66 1.10 15.00
CA ILE A 183 -15.07 1.41 14.71
C ILE A 183 -15.23 2.79 14.04
N LYS A 184 -14.51 3.82 14.50
CA LYS A 184 -14.55 5.15 13.88
C LYS A 184 -14.05 5.20 12.43
N LYS A 185 -13.24 4.22 12.01
CA LYS A 185 -12.74 4.12 10.64
C LYS A 185 -13.53 3.13 9.80
N ASN A 186 -14.08 2.12 10.44
CA ASN A 186 -14.80 1.03 9.80
C ASN A 186 -16.15 0.77 10.51
N PRO A 187 -17.08 1.78 10.55
CA PRO A 187 -18.38 1.61 11.19
C PRO A 187 -19.21 0.48 10.57
N PHE A 188 -18.96 0.13 9.31
CA PHE A 188 -19.61 -0.99 8.61
C PHE A 188 -19.51 -2.31 9.39
N LEU A 189 -18.42 -2.52 10.14
CA LEU A 189 -18.22 -3.74 10.92
C LEU A 189 -19.32 -3.93 11.97
N ILE A 190 -19.83 -2.84 12.57
CA ILE A 190 -20.96 -2.90 13.51
C ILE A 190 -22.20 -3.38 12.78
N GLN A 191 -22.55 -2.75 11.65
CA GLN A 191 -23.71 -3.11 10.86
C GLN A 191 -23.61 -4.54 10.34
N LEU A 192 -22.41 -4.95 9.88
CA LEU A 192 -22.17 -6.31 9.42
C LEU A 192 -22.44 -7.33 10.53
N THR A 193 -21.96 -7.07 11.77
CA THR A 193 -22.16 -7.99 12.87
C THR A 193 -23.62 -8.07 13.34
N GLU A 194 -24.41 -7.01 13.16
CA GLU A 194 -25.84 -7.00 13.47
C GLU A 194 -26.66 -7.83 12.46
N VAL A 195 -26.28 -7.85 11.19
CA VAL A 195 -27.00 -8.57 10.14
C VAL A 195 -26.50 -10.00 9.89
N LEU A 196 -25.38 -10.36 10.50
CA LEU A 196 -24.72 -11.65 10.30
C LEU A 196 -25.53 -12.80 10.92
N LYS A 197 -26.09 -13.67 10.07
CA LYS A 197 -26.98 -14.78 10.48
C LYS A 197 -26.59 -16.16 9.95
N SER A 198 -25.89 -16.24 8.84
CA SER A 198 -25.73 -17.49 8.06
C SER A 198 -24.29 -17.97 7.87
N TRP A 199 -23.28 -17.16 8.18
CA TRP A 199 -21.87 -17.50 8.04
C TRP A 199 -21.04 -16.95 9.23
N ASP A 200 -19.84 -17.43 9.40
CA ASP A 200 -18.96 -17.03 10.50
C ASP A 200 -17.90 -16.03 10.03
N LEU A 201 -17.71 -14.94 10.79
CA LEU A 201 -16.75 -13.88 10.53
C LEU A 201 -15.53 -14.03 11.45
N TYR A 202 -14.38 -14.29 10.89
CA TYR A 202 -13.10 -14.33 11.59
C TYR A 202 -12.38 -13.00 11.40
N ILE A 203 -12.21 -12.23 12.48
CA ILE A 203 -11.61 -10.91 12.42
C ILE A 203 -10.19 -10.90 12.99
N PHE A 204 -9.25 -10.40 12.18
CA PHE A 204 -7.83 -10.31 12.50
C PHE A 204 -7.42 -8.85 12.63
N GLY A 205 -7.01 -8.46 13.82
CA GLY A 205 -6.59 -7.09 14.11
C GLY A 205 -6.50 -6.80 15.60
N ASN A 206 -6.11 -5.59 15.95
CA ASN A 206 -5.93 -5.21 17.35
C ASN A 206 -7.28 -4.91 18.02
N LYS A 207 -7.55 -5.53 19.17
CA LYS A 207 -8.79 -5.37 19.97
C LYS A 207 -9.08 -3.94 20.42
N ASN A 208 -8.09 -3.07 20.49
CA ASN A 208 -8.26 -1.71 21.04
C ASN A 208 -9.28 -0.83 20.28
N GLY A 209 -9.75 -1.29 19.11
CA GLY A 209 -10.77 -0.60 18.31
C GLY A 209 -12.19 -1.16 18.43
N LEU A 210 -12.39 -2.23 19.22
CA LEU A 210 -13.67 -2.96 19.30
C LEU A 210 -14.61 -2.45 20.40
N GLN A 211 -14.31 -1.35 21.06
CA GLN A 211 -15.19 -0.79 22.09
C GLN A 211 -16.56 -0.44 21.49
N GLY A 212 -17.62 -1.01 22.08
CA GLY A 212 -18.99 -0.80 21.64
C GLY A 212 -19.53 -1.83 20.62
N TRP A 213 -18.77 -2.86 20.29
CA TRP A 213 -19.31 -3.99 19.51
C TRP A 213 -20.29 -4.79 20.35
N LYS A 214 -21.43 -5.11 19.74
CA LYS A 214 -22.34 -6.10 20.32
C LYS A 214 -21.77 -7.50 20.07
N GLU A 215 -21.84 -8.34 21.07
CA GLU A 215 -21.47 -9.75 20.93
C GLU A 215 -22.38 -10.44 19.90
N ASN A 216 -21.77 -11.13 18.95
CA ASN A 216 -22.45 -12.00 18.02
C ASN A 216 -21.69 -13.34 18.02
N PRO A 217 -22.37 -14.48 18.27
CA PRO A 217 -21.72 -15.78 18.38
C PRO A 217 -21.04 -16.24 17.09
N ARG A 218 -21.35 -15.59 15.96
CA ARG A 218 -20.72 -15.85 14.67
C ARG A 218 -19.51 -14.97 14.38
N VAL A 219 -19.11 -14.11 15.31
CA VAL A 219 -17.93 -13.24 15.16
C VAL A 219 -16.80 -13.75 16.05
N HIS A 220 -15.72 -14.19 15.42
CA HIS A 220 -14.57 -14.79 16.07
C HIS A 220 -13.35 -13.86 15.97
N HIS A 221 -12.95 -13.27 17.11
CA HIS A 221 -11.78 -12.41 17.14
C HIS A 221 -10.50 -13.22 17.33
N GLN A 222 -9.61 -13.20 16.32
CA GLN A 222 -8.37 -13.97 16.28
C GLN A 222 -7.12 -13.19 16.77
N GLY A 223 -7.28 -11.88 17.05
CA GLY A 223 -6.14 -11.04 17.41
C GLY A 223 -5.36 -10.52 16.22
N PHE A 224 -4.25 -9.83 16.50
CA PHE A 224 -3.35 -9.36 15.45
C PHE A 224 -2.49 -10.52 14.94
N MET A 225 -2.41 -10.64 13.63
CA MET A 225 -1.53 -11.59 12.95
C MET A 225 -0.67 -10.86 11.92
N ALA A 226 0.62 -11.16 11.87
CA ALA A 226 1.50 -10.62 10.85
C ALA A 226 1.13 -11.18 9.47
N SER A 227 1.29 -10.39 8.41
CA SER A 227 0.88 -10.76 7.06
C SER A 227 1.45 -12.08 6.57
N ASP A 228 2.73 -12.36 6.87
CA ASP A 228 3.37 -13.60 6.44
C ASP A 228 2.78 -14.86 7.12
N ASN A 229 2.34 -14.72 8.37
CA ASN A 229 1.69 -15.79 9.11
C ASN A 229 0.20 -15.89 8.75
N PHE A 230 -0.42 -14.78 8.36
CA PHE A 230 -1.84 -14.76 8.03
C PHE A 230 -2.17 -15.70 6.86
N ILE A 231 -1.46 -15.59 5.75
CA ILE A 231 -1.68 -16.43 4.56
C ILE A 231 -1.55 -17.91 4.90
N HIS A 232 -0.54 -18.26 5.70
CA HIS A 232 -0.28 -19.64 6.08
C HIS A 232 -1.34 -20.23 7.04
N SER A 233 -1.83 -19.41 7.96
CA SER A 233 -2.63 -19.89 9.12
C SER A 233 -4.12 -19.60 9.00
N VAL A 234 -4.55 -18.76 8.05
CA VAL A 234 -5.96 -18.39 7.95
C VAL A 234 -6.81 -19.58 7.47
N ASP A 235 -7.77 -19.98 8.30
CA ASP A 235 -8.77 -20.98 7.96
C ASP A 235 -10.12 -20.27 7.67
N ALA A 236 -10.27 -19.77 6.44
CA ALA A 236 -11.50 -19.15 5.94
C ALA A 236 -11.70 -19.44 4.46
N ASP A 237 -12.95 -19.57 4.02
CA ASP A 237 -13.32 -19.87 2.63
C ASP A 237 -13.19 -18.62 1.75
N PHE A 238 -13.43 -17.43 2.33
CA PHE A 238 -13.38 -16.16 1.63
C PHE A 238 -12.66 -15.09 2.44
N GLY A 239 -11.99 -14.16 1.75
CA GLY A 239 -11.49 -12.92 2.30
C GLY A 239 -12.49 -11.77 2.12
N LEU A 240 -12.79 -11.02 3.17
CA LEU A 240 -13.61 -9.81 3.08
C LEU A 240 -12.71 -8.59 2.91
N VAL A 241 -12.84 -7.92 1.79
CA VAL A 241 -12.19 -6.63 1.50
C VAL A 241 -13.24 -5.55 1.51
N TRP A 242 -13.29 -4.77 2.59
CA TRP A 242 -14.26 -3.70 2.76
C TRP A 242 -13.67 -2.56 3.61
N ASP A 243 -13.93 -1.34 3.22
CA ASP A 243 -13.75 -0.13 4.01
C ASP A 243 -14.93 0.79 3.73
N GLY A 244 -15.43 1.50 4.74
CA GLY A 244 -16.55 2.42 4.56
C GLY A 244 -17.36 2.61 5.83
N ASP A 245 -18.33 3.50 5.73
CA ASP A 245 -19.16 3.90 6.88
C ASP A 245 -20.37 3.00 7.05
N SER A 246 -20.74 2.23 6.02
CA SER A 246 -21.91 1.35 6.01
C SER A 246 -21.70 0.12 5.13
N LEU A 247 -22.72 -0.72 5.01
CA LEU A 247 -22.76 -1.86 4.08
C LEU A 247 -23.01 -1.42 2.62
N GLU A 248 -23.21 -0.14 2.35
CA GLU A 248 -23.27 0.37 0.99
C GLU A 248 -21.85 0.45 0.39
N THR A 249 -21.74 0.07 -0.88
CA THR A 249 -20.45 0.03 -1.59
C THR A 249 -19.80 1.42 -1.62
N CYS A 250 -18.55 1.47 -1.20
CA CYS A 250 -17.74 2.71 -1.19
C CYS A 250 -18.37 3.88 -0.41
N SER A 251 -19.09 3.60 0.66
CA SER A 251 -19.69 4.62 1.53
C SER A 251 -18.66 5.36 2.36
N GLY A 252 -18.92 6.65 2.61
CA GLY A 252 -18.09 7.51 3.46
C GLY A 252 -16.70 7.79 2.90
N VAL A 253 -15.90 8.50 3.67
CA VAL A 253 -14.56 8.97 3.27
C VAL A 253 -13.60 7.80 2.98
N PHE A 254 -13.66 6.76 3.78
CA PHE A 254 -12.79 5.58 3.59
C PHE A 254 -13.27 4.69 2.45
N GLY A 255 -14.58 4.57 2.24
CA GLY A 255 -15.16 3.83 1.12
C GLY A 255 -14.94 4.53 -0.22
N GLU A 256 -15.00 5.86 -0.25
CA GLU A 256 -14.67 6.64 -1.45
C GLU A 256 -13.27 6.30 -1.98
N TYR A 257 -12.33 6.05 -1.07
CA TYR A 257 -10.97 5.67 -1.42
C TYR A 257 -10.89 4.35 -2.20
N LEU A 258 -11.76 3.37 -1.89
CA LEU A 258 -11.79 2.07 -2.57
C LEU A 258 -12.18 2.17 -4.05
N LYS A 259 -12.87 3.24 -4.48
CA LYS A 259 -13.20 3.46 -5.90
C LYS A 259 -11.96 3.60 -6.77
N TRP A 260 -10.86 4.06 -6.19
CA TRP A 260 -9.68 4.51 -6.92
C TRP A 260 -8.43 3.71 -6.61
N ASN A 261 -8.43 2.92 -5.56
CA ASN A 261 -7.26 2.18 -5.11
C ASN A 261 -7.49 0.67 -5.10
N SER A 262 -6.42 -0.10 -5.31
CA SER A 262 -6.43 -1.54 -5.10
C SER A 262 -5.99 -1.83 -3.66
N PRO A 263 -6.84 -2.40 -2.80
CA PRO A 263 -6.45 -2.75 -1.46
C PRO A 263 -5.52 -3.96 -1.45
N HIS A 264 -4.50 -3.90 -0.61
CA HIS A 264 -3.59 -5.03 -0.33
C HIS A 264 -4.17 -5.94 0.77
N LYS A 265 -5.36 -6.48 0.55
CA LYS A 265 -6.05 -7.31 1.56
C LYS A 265 -6.56 -8.64 1.00
N VAL A 266 -6.20 -8.93 -0.23
CA VAL A 266 -6.66 -10.15 -0.93
C VAL A 266 -5.71 -11.30 -0.68
#